data_168e51beddc797f4dde3ada4f44fe49c
#
_entry.id   168e51beddc797f4dde3ada4f44fe49c
#
_cell.length_a   1.000
_cell.length_b   1.000
_cell.length_c   1.000
_cell.angle_alpha   90.00
_cell.angle_beta   90.00
_cell.angle_gamma   90.00
#
_symmetry.space_group_name_H-M   'P 1'
#
loop_
_entity.id
_entity.type
_entity.pdbx_description
1 polymer ?
#
loop_
_entity_poly.entity_id
_entity_poly.type
_entity_poly.pdbx_seq_one_letter_code
_entity_poly.pdbx_strand_id
1 'polypeptide(L)'
;MVRFLIPPNSLHHVFLADWQRGYPDAKVYAPPGLREKRRDILFCGELGDTPAADWADDLDQVVVRGNRITTEIVFFHRASRTVLFTDLIQHFHAGWFKGWRALVARLDLMVAAEPSVPRKFRAGFTDRRAARAALQRILAWPAERVLMAHGEPVTEDAQTFIRRAFRWLVGR
;
A
#
# COMPACT_ATOMS: atom_id res chain seq x y z
N MET A 1 5.43 11.61 19.82
CA MET A 1 4.77 10.43 20.45
C MET A 1 4.04 9.64 19.38
N VAL A 2 4.23 8.31 19.29
CA VAL A 2 3.49 7.44 18.36
C VAL A 2 2.09 7.22 18.92
N ARG A 3 1.06 7.56 18.15
CA ARG A 3 -0.35 7.45 18.56
C ARG A 3 -1.07 6.26 17.94
N PHE A 4 -0.62 5.85 16.74
CA PHE A 4 -1.27 4.81 15.94
C PHE A 4 -0.23 3.86 15.35
N LEU A 5 -0.55 2.58 15.34
CA LEU A 5 0.19 1.52 14.64
C LEU A 5 -0.75 0.93 13.59
N ILE A 6 -0.38 1.11 12.33
CA ILE A 6 -1.26 0.79 11.20
C ILE A 6 -0.48 -0.05 10.19
N PRO A 7 -0.63 -1.39 10.20
CA PRO A 7 -0.18 -2.21 9.09
C PRO A 7 -1.10 -1.96 7.89
N PRO A 8 -0.58 -1.51 6.74
CA PRO A 8 -1.43 -1.11 5.62
C PRO A 8 -2.02 -2.29 4.85
N ASN A 9 -1.56 -3.51 5.11
CA ASN A 9 -2.08 -4.75 4.54
C ASN A 9 -1.75 -5.96 5.41
N SER A 10 -2.27 -7.14 5.05
CA SER A 10 -2.07 -8.39 5.79
C SER A 10 -0.70 -9.07 5.57
N LEU A 11 0.22 -8.45 4.83
CA LEU A 11 1.60 -8.89 4.64
C LEU A 11 2.56 -8.13 5.56
N HIS A 12 2.31 -6.85 5.80
CA HIS A 12 3.12 -5.95 6.61
C HIS A 12 2.72 -5.97 8.09
N HIS A 13 2.84 -7.14 8.75
CA HIS A 13 2.42 -7.29 10.16
C HIS A 13 3.46 -8.00 11.04
N VAL A 14 4.60 -8.40 10.48
CA VAL A 14 5.57 -9.29 11.16
C VAL A 14 6.05 -8.70 12.48
N PHE A 15 6.45 -7.43 12.48
CA PHE A 15 6.95 -6.72 13.65
C PHE A 15 5.87 -5.96 14.45
N LEU A 16 4.58 -6.17 14.14
CA LEU A 16 3.52 -5.38 14.77
C LEU A 16 3.46 -5.57 16.30
N ALA A 17 3.68 -6.80 16.78
CA ALA A 17 3.74 -7.08 18.21
C ALA A 17 4.92 -6.39 18.90
N ASP A 18 6.07 -6.29 18.23
CA ASP A 18 7.26 -5.60 18.77
C ASP A 18 6.98 -4.09 18.85
N TRP A 19 6.36 -3.53 17.81
CA TRP A 19 5.93 -2.13 17.83
C TRP A 19 4.91 -1.86 18.92
N GLN A 20 3.93 -2.74 19.13
CA GLN A 20 2.93 -2.59 20.20
C GLN A 20 3.58 -2.63 21.59
N ARG A 21 4.59 -3.49 21.80
CA ARG A 21 5.34 -3.50 23.06
C ARG A 21 6.15 -2.22 23.28
N GLY A 22 6.74 -1.68 22.20
CA GLY A 22 7.51 -0.44 22.24
C GLY A 22 6.65 0.82 22.41
N TYR A 23 5.38 0.76 22.01
CA TYR A 23 4.42 1.86 22.08
C TYR A 23 3.08 1.37 22.65
N PRO A 24 3.02 1.04 23.94
CA PRO A 24 1.85 0.40 24.56
C PRO A 24 0.58 1.27 24.55
N ASP A 25 0.74 2.58 24.52
CA ASP A 25 -0.37 3.54 24.47
C ASP A 25 -0.89 3.79 23.05
N ALA A 26 -0.21 3.28 22.02
CA ALA A 26 -0.61 3.49 20.65
C ALA A 26 -1.81 2.58 20.28
N LYS A 27 -2.82 3.17 19.67
CA LYS A 27 -3.96 2.43 19.13
C LYS A 27 -3.54 1.62 17.89
N VAL A 28 -3.87 0.34 17.85
CA VAL A 28 -3.54 -0.56 16.74
C VAL A 28 -4.79 -0.80 15.90
N TYR A 29 -4.70 -0.55 14.59
CA TYR A 29 -5.80 -0.79 13.66
C TYR A 29 -5.44 -1.92 12.69
N ALA A 30 -6.42 -2.77 12.37
CA ALA A 30 -6.22 -3.90 11.46
C ALA A 30 -6.69 -3.55 10.05
N PRO A 31 -5.94 -3.86 8.99
CA PRO A 31 -6.49 -3.97 7.65
C PRO A 31 -7.43 -5.19 7.57
N PRO A 32 -8.32 -5.25 6.57
CA PRO A 32 -9.21 -6.39 6.38
C PRO A 32 -8.47 -7.73 6.38
N GLY A 33 -8.96 -8.70 7.15
CA GLY A 33 -8.42 -10.05 7.25
C GLY A 33 -7.19 -10.22 8.14
N LEU A 34 -6.69 -9.16 8.80
CA LEU A 34 -5.55 -9.30 9.69
C LEU A 34 -5.93 -9.76 11.09
N ARG A 35 -7.12 -9.42 11.59
CA ARG A 35 -7.59 -9.85 12.92
C ARG A 35 -7.60 -11.36 13.07
N GLU A 36 -8.08 -12.06 12.05
CA GLU A 36 -8.15 -13.51 12.03
C GLU A 36 -6.76 -14.16 12.02
N LYS A 37 -5.80 -13.50 11.36
CA LYS A 37 -4.43 -13.95 11.23
C LYS A 37 -3.57 -13.67 12.47
N ARG A 38 -3.85 -12.57 13.17
CA ARG A 38 -3.07 -12.09 14.33
C ARG A 38 -3.94 -11.94 15.57
N ARG A 39 -4.40 -13.09 16.08
CA ARG A 39 -5.22 -13.18 17.31
C ARG A 39 -4.44 -12.83 18.58
N ASP A 40 -3.13 -12.74 18.48
CA ASP A 40 -2.18 -12.33 19.53
C ASP A 40 -2.11 -10.81 19.72
N ILE A 41 -2.73 -10.02 18.81
CA ILE A 41 -2.70 -8.56 18.84
C ILE A 41 -4.08 -8.00 19.20
N LEU A 42 -4.10 -7.08 20.14
CA LEU A 42 -5.31 -6.34 20.49
C LEU A 42 -5.49 -5.16 19.54
N PHE A 43 -6.43 -5.28 18.60
CA PHE A 43 -6.78 -4.22 17.67
C PHE A 43 -7.93 -3.36 18.20
N CYS A 44 -7.78 -2.04 18.18
CA CYS A 44 -8.80 -1.05 18.55
C CYS A 44 -9.89 -0.89 17.48
N GLY A 45 -9.57 -1.14 16.21
CA GLY A 45 -10.50 -1.00 15.10
C GLY A 45 -10.04 -1.72 13.84
N GLU A 46 -10.88 -1.74 12.82
CA GLU A 46 -10.57 -2.22 11.48
C GLU A 46 -10.62 -1.08 10.48
N LEU A 47 -9.68 -1.08 9.54
CA LEU A 47 -9.57 -0.07 8.50
C LEU A 47 -10.58 -0.33 7.38
N GLY A 48 -11.33 0.69 7.03
CA GLY A 48 -12.26 0.71 5.91
C GLY A 48 -11.91 1.79 4.88
N ASP A 49 -12.89 2.15 4.07
CA ASP A 49 -12.74 3.23 3.08
C ASP A 49 -12.90 4.63 3.67
N THR A 50 -13.32 4.72 4.91
CA THR A 50 -13.46 5.99 5.64
C THR A 50 -12.33 6.08 6.66
N PRO A 51 -11.57 7.17 6.69
CA PRO A 51 -10.55 7.39 7.70
C PRO A 51 -11.19 7.40 9.09
N ALA A 52 -10.48 6.90 10.10
CA ALA A 52 -10.92 7.05 11.47
C ALA A 52 -10.88 8.54 11.89
N ALA A 53 -11.84 8.94 12.73
CA ALA A 53 -11.95 10.33 13.21
C ALA A 53 -10.64 10.84 13.84
N ASP A 54 -9.86 9.94 14.41
CA ASP A 54 -8.57 10.25 15.04
C ASP A 54 -7.53 10.87 14.08
N TRP A 55 -7.65 10.66 12.74
CA TRP A 55 -6.71 11.17 11.73
C TRP A 55 -7.36 11.67 10.44
N ALA A 56 -8.69 11.76 10.38
CA ALA A 56 -9.42 12.13 9.16
C ALA A 56 -9.06 13.52 8.62
N ASP A 57 -8.64 14.43 9.50
CA ASP A 57 -8.18 15.77 9.11
C ASP A 57 -6.82 15.75 8.42
N ASP A 58 -5.94 14.82 8.78
CA ASP A 58 -4.57 14.71 8.27
C ASP A 58 -4.45 13.71 7.13
N LEU A 59 -5.15 12.57 7.24
CA LEU A 59 -5.04 11.44 6.32
C LEU A 59 -6.39 11.07 5.72
N ASP A 60 -6.38 10.85 4.40
CA ASP A 60 -7.44 10.12 3.72
C ASP A 60 -6.99 8.70 3.41
N GLN A 61 -7.92 7.80 3.09
CA GLN A 61 -7.59 6.41 2.81
C GLN A 61 -8.55 5.76 1.83
N VAL A 62 -8.03 4.76 1.11
CA VAL A 62 -8.80 3.92 0.20
C VAL A 62 -8.37 2.47 0.35
N VAL A 63 -9.35 1.57 0.50
CA VAL A 63 -9.11 0.13 0.49
C VAL A 63 -9.08 -0.38 -0.94
N VAL A 64 -7.94 -0.85 -1.39
CA VAL A 64 -7.79 -1.48 -2.71
C VAL A 64 -8.14 -2.96 -2.59
N ARG A 65 -9.40 -3.27 -2.89
CA ARG A 65 -9.98 -4.63 -2.84
C ARG A 65 -9.82 -5.37 -4.16
N GLY A 66 -10.21 -6.63 -4.14
CA GLY A 66 -10.30 -7.48 -5.32
C GLY A 66 -9.02 -8.19 -5.70
N ASN A 67 -7.96 -8.06 -4.89
CA ASN A 67 -6.73 -8.83 -5.05
C ASN A 67 -6.72 -10.01 -4.08
N ARG A 68 -6.46 -11.23 -4.59
CA ARG A 68 -6.42 -12.47 -3.81
C ARG A 68 -5.16 -12.62 -2.95
N ILE A 69 -4.11 -11.88 -3.26
CA ILE A 69 -2.83 -11.96 -2.52
C ILE A 69 -2.88 -11.04 -1.30
N THR A 70 -3.38 -9.82 -1.48
CA THR A 70 -3.48 -8.83 -0.41
C THR A 70 -4.55 -7.79 -0.70
N THR A 71 -5.18 -7.31 0.38
CA THR A 71 -5.97 -6.08 0.37
C THR A 71 -5.11 -4.98 0.97
N GLU A 72 -4.82 -3.94 0.20
CA GLU A 72 -3.96 -2.84 0.65
C GLU A 72 -4.78 -1.59 0.94
N ILE A 73 -4.47 -0.94 2.06
CA ILE A 73 -4.96 0.40 2.38
C ILE A 73 -3.93 1.39 1.85
N VAL A 74 -4.35 2.19 0.89
CA VAL A 74 -3.54 3.30 0.37
C VAL A 74 -3.95 4.56 1.12
N PHE A 75 -2.96 5.27 1.67
CA PHE A 75 -3.18 6.50 2.42
C PHE A 75 -2.77 7.72 1.60
N PHE A 76 -3.42 8.84 1.88
CA PHE A 76 -3.05 10.14 1.37
C PHE A 76 -2.86 11.12 2.52
N HIS A 77 -1.65 11.62 2.70
CA HIS A 77 -1.33 12.65 3.68
C HIS A 77 -1.60 14.02 3.07
N ARG A 78 -2.61 14.71 3.61
CA ARG A 78 -3.16 15.96 3.04
C ARG A 78 -2.15 17.08 3.01
N ALA A 79 -1.48 17.35 4.13
CA ALA A 79 -0.55 18.47 4.26
C ALA A 79 0.66 18.38 3.32
N SER A 80 1.24 17.18 3.12
CA SER A 80 2.37 16.97 2.22
C SER A 80 1.97 16.52 0.82
N ARG A 81 0.66 16.35 0.55
CA ARG A 81 0.11 15.84 -0.72
C ARG A 81 0.77 14.52 -1.18
N THR A 82 1.02 13.64 -0.22
CA THR A 82 1.76 12.40 -0.44
C THR A 82 0.84 11.19 -0.39
N VAL A 83 0.86 10.37 -1.43
CA VAL A 83 0.21 9.05 -1.44
C VAL A 83 1.21 8.00 -0.94
N LEU A 84 0.75 7.11 -0.06
CA LEU A 84 1.55 6.04 0.51
C LEU A 84 1.03 4.69 0.01
N PHE A 85 1.89 4.00 -0.74
CA PHE A 85 1.72 2.60 -1.13
C PHE A 85 2.65 1.70 -0.33
N THR A 86 2.34 0.41 -0.28
CA THR A 86 3.24 -0.59 0.30
C THR A 86 3.66 -1.63 -0.74
N ASP A 87 2.83 -2.62 -0.99
CA ASP A 87 3.18 -3.74 -1.88
C ASP A 87 2.69 -3.56 -3.32
N LEU A 88 1.61 -2.79 -3.52
CA LEU A 88 1.01 -2.63 -4.85
C LEU A 88 1.93 -1.94 -5.85
N ILE A 89 2.86 -1.11 -5.39
CA ILE A 89 3.89 -0.51 -6.22
C ILE A 89 5.25 -0.87 -5.63
N GLN A 90 6.15 -1.40 -6.48
CA GLN A 90 7.49 -1.79 -6.06
C GLN A 90 8.53 -1.32 -7.08
N HIS A 91 9.69 -0.92 -6.57
CA HIS A 91 10.84 -0.54 -7.39
C HIS A 91 12.14 -0.79 -6.64
N PHE A 92 12.67 -1.99 -6.78
CA PHE A 92 13.99 -2.32 -6.22
C PHE A 92 15.10 -1.91 -7.16
N HIS A 93 16.25 -1.53 -6.60
CA HIS A 93 17.43 -1.23 -7.39
C HIS A 93 17.90 -2.44 -8.21
N ALA A 94 18.48 -2.17 -9.37
CA ALA A 94 19.19 -3.18 -10.14
C ALA A 94 20.31 -3.79 -9.26
N GLY A 95 20.36 -5.13 -9.17
CA GLY A 95 21.33 -5.85 -8.32
C GLY A 95 20.89 -6.14 -6.89
N TRP A 96 19.72 -5.66 -6.44
CA TRP A 96 19.16 -6.04 -5.13
C TRP A 96 19.00 -7.55 -4.98
N PHE A 97 18.46 -8.19 -6.01
CA PHE A 97 18.32 -9.64 -6.08
C PHE A 97 19.48 -10.25 -6.86
N LYS A 98 19.96 -11.43 -6.40
CA LYS A 98 21.07 -12.19 -7.05
C LYS A 98 20.59 -13.55 -7.54
N GLY A 99 21.33 -14.12 -8.52
CA GLY A 99 21.06 -15.43 -9.10
C GLY A 99 19.66 -15.53 -9.70
N TRP A 100 18.99 -16.68 -9.54
CA TRP A 100 17.66 -16.93 -10.08
C TRP A 100 16.60 -15.95 -9.55
N ARG A 101 16.78 -15.41 -8.33
CA ARG A 101 15.87 -14.40 -7.76
C ARG A 101 15.89 -13.09 -8.57
N ALA A 102 17.03 -12.71 -9.14
CA ALA A 102 17.12 -11.54 -10.01
C ALA A 102 16.30 -11.72 -11.28
N LEU A 103 16.30 -12.93 -11.88
CA LEU A 103 15.46 -13.23 -13.02
C LEU A 103 13.97 -13.14 -12.68
N VAL A 104 13.57 -13.73 -11.56
CA VAL A 104 12.18 -13.66 -11.07
C VAL A 104 11.77 -12.21 -10.82
N ALA A 105 12.60 -11.40 -10.15
CA ALA A 105 12.31 -10.00 -9.86
C ALA A 105 12.14 -9.16 -11.16
N ARG A 106 12.96 -9.42 -12.19
CA ARG A 106 12.82 -8.78 -13.52
C ARG A 106 11.51 -9.21 -14.22
N LEU A 107 11.21 -10.51 -14.22
CA LEU A 107 9.99 -11.03 -14.82
C LEU A 107 8.74 -10.52 -14.10
N ASP A 108 8.82 -10.30 -12.78
CA ASP A 108 7.72 -9.76 -11.97
C ASP A 108 7.64 -8.22 -11.97
N LEU A 109 8.52 -7.54 -12.71
CA LEU A 109 8.62 -6.07 -12.80
C LEU A 109 9.00 -5.36 -11.48
N MET A 110 9.61 -6.08 -10.53
CA MET A 110 10.06 -5.51 -9.26
C MET A 110 11.32 -4.63 -9.40
N VAL A 111 12.11 -4.89 -10.47
CA VAL A 111 13.34 -4.15 -10.84
C VAL A 111 13.21 -3.57 -12.26
N ALA A 112 12.03 -3.09 -12.62
CA ALA A 112 11.81 -2.43 -13.91
C ALA A 112 12.48 -1.05 -13.93
N ALA A 113 12.60 -0.45 -15.12
CA ALA A 113 13.16 0.90 -15.28
C ALA A 113 12.34 1.97 -14.53
N GLU A 114 11.08 1.71 -14.30
CA GLU A 114 10.17 2.57 -13.53
C GLU A 114 9.44 1.75 -12.46
N PRO A 115 9.06 2.38 -11.31
CA PRO A 115 8.19 1.74 -10.32
C PRO A 115 6.92 1.21 -10.97
N SER A 116 6.48 0.03 -10.56
CA SER A 116 5.39 -0.68 -11.22
C SER A 116 4.61 -1.56 -10.25
N VAL A 117 3.39 -1.90 -10.63
CA VAL A 117 2.66 -2.97 -9.95
C VAL A 117 3.25 -4.31 -10.38
N PRO A 118 3.80 -5.14 -9.49
CA PRO A 118 4.34 -6.45 -9.84
C PRO A 118 3.32 -7.33 -10.55
N ARG A 119 3.77 -8.15 -11.50
CA ARG A 119 2.88 -9.02 -12.30
C ARG A 119 2.08 -10.00 -11.44
N LYS A 120 2.67 -10.50 -10.36
CA LYS A 120 1.97 -11.36 -9.39
C LYS A 120 0.73 -10.65 -8.81
N PHE A 121 0.85 -9.38 -8.41
CA PHE A 121 -0.30 -8.62 -7.92
C PHE A 121 -1.30 -8.31 -9.04
N ARG A 122 -0.83 -7.99 -10.27
CA ARG A 122 -1.74 -7.80 -11.42
C ARG A 122 -2.59 -9.05 -11.68
N ALA A 123 -1.96 -10.23 -11.65
CA ALA A 123 -2.65 -11.51 -11.82
C ALA A 123 -3.59 -11.83 -10.65
N GLY A 124 -3.28 -11.35 -9.45
CA GLY A 124 -4.08 -11.52 -8.25
C GLY A 124 -5.41 -10.76 -8.26
N PHE A 125 -5.56 -9.73 -9.11
CA PHE A 125 -6.81 -8.97 -9.19
C PHE A 125 -7.91 -9.74 -9.93
N THR A 126 -8.82 -10.35 -9.17
CA THR A 126 -10.00 -11.06 -9.67
C THR A 126 -11.21 -10.14 -9.79
N ASP A 127 -11.34 -9.15 -8.91
CA ASP A 127 -12.35 -8.09 -9.02
C ASP A 127 -11.69 -6.77 -9.51
N ARG A 128 -11.51 -6.70 -10.83
CA ARG A 128 -10.95 -5.51 -11.47
C ARG A 128 -11.89 -4.30 -11.42
N ARG A 129 -13.19 -4.51 -11.22
CA ARG A 129 -14.16 -3.41 -11.10
C ARG A 129 -13.94 -2.67 -9.77
N ALA A 130 -13.88 -3.40 -8.66
CA ALA A 130 -13.56 -2.82 -7.35
C ALA A 130 -12.20 -2.13 -7.35
N ALA A 131 -11.18 -2.76 -7.94
CA ALA A 131 -9.84 -2.17 -8.05
C ALA A 131 -9.82 -0.87 -8.87
N ARG A 132 -10.58 -0.77 -9.98
CA ARG A 132 -10.71 0.47 -10.76
C ARG A 132 -11.41 1.58 -9.97
N ALA A 133 -12.47 1.24 -9.23
CA ALA A 133 -13.17 2.21 -8.39
C ALA A 133 -12.24 2.78 -7.30
N ALA A 134 -11.45 1.92 -6.64
CA ALA A 134 -10.43 2.35 -5.69
C ALA A 134 -9.38 3.26 -6.34
N LEU A 135 -8.87 2.88 -7.52
CA LEU A 135 -7.89 3.68 -8.27
C LEU A 135 -8.45 5.06 -8.66
N GLN A 136 -9.71 5.14 -9.07
CA GLN A 136 -10.35 6.43 -9.39
C GLN A 136 -10.38 7.36 -8.17
N ARG A 137 -10.65 6.82 -6.97
CA ARG A 137 -10.60 7.60 -5.72
C ARG A 137 -9.18 8.07 -5.42
N ILE A 138 -8.18 7.19 -5.57
CA ILE A 138 -6.76 7.54 -5.38
C ILE A 138 -6.34 8.64 -6.36
N LEU A 139 -6.75 8.55 -7.63
CA LEU A 139 -6.45 9.55 -8.66
C LEU A 139 -7.21 10.87 -8.49
N ALA A 140 -8.24 10.93 -7.65
CA ALA A 140 -8.93 12.17 -7.30
C ALA A 140 -8.18 12.98 -6.24
N TRP A 141 -7.23 12.39 -5.51
CA TRP A 141 -6.40 13.13 -4.56
C TRP A 141 -5.42 14.06 -5.28
N PRO A 142 -5.20 15.27 -4.78
CA PRO A 142 -4.24 16.22 -5.37
C PRO A 142 -2.79 15.82 -4.99
N ALA A 143 -2.39 14.62 -5.41
CA ALA A 143 -1.11 14.04 -5.06
C ALA A 143 0.05 14.70 -5.83
N GLU A 144 1.11 15.06 -5.12
CA GLU A 144 2.36 15.59 -5.65
C GLU A 144 3.51 14.58 -5.50
N ARG A 145 3.40 13.70 -4.49
CA ARG A 145 4.44 12.73 -4.15
C ARG A 145 3.86 11.34 -3.94
N VAL A 146 4.70 10.33 -4.15
CA VAL A 146 4.39 8.93 -3.80
C VAL A 146 5.52 8.37 -2.96
N LEU A 147 5.17 7.80 -1.82
CA LEU A 147 6.04 6.94 -1.03
C LEU A 147 5.61 5.49 -1.23
N MET A 148 6.58 4.57 -1.19
CA MET A 148 6.33 3.15 -1.27
C MET A 148 7.27 2.39 -0.33
N ALA A 149 6.81 1.27 0.24
CA ALA A 149 7.63 0.49 1.17
C ALA A 149 8.83 -0.19 0.46
N HIS A 150 8.70 -0.44 -0.84
CA HIS A 150 9.68 -1.20 -1.61
C HIS A 150 10.18 -0.40 -2.82
N GLY A 151 10.80 0.76 -2.57
CA GLY A 151 11.36 1.59 -3.63
C GLY A 151 11.67 3.00 -3.18
N GLU A 152 12.23 3.78 -4.09
CA GLU A 152 12.51 5.18 -3.84
C GLU A 152 11.25 6.05 -3.96
N PRO A 153 11.18 7.14 -3.20
CA PRO A 153 10.10 8.11 -3.32
C PRO A 153 9.99 8.69 -4.74
N VAL A 154 8.77 8.90 -5.20
CA VAL A 154 8.48 9.73 -6.38
C VAL A 154 8.13 11.13 -5.87
N THR A 155 8.97 12.10 -6.18
CA THR A 155 8.87 13.46 -5.63
C THR A 155 8.21 14.45 -6.56
N GLU A 156 8.00 14.07 -7.83
CA GLU A 156 7.42 14.91 -8.87
C GLU A 156 6.39 14.11 -9.69
N ASP A 157 5.38 14.79 -10.21
CA ASP A 157 4.40 14.26 -11.15
C ASP A 157 3.71 12.95 -10.70
N ALA A 158 3.38 12.88 -9.41
CA ALA A 158 2.78 11.71 -8.77
C ALA A 158 1.53 11.21 -9.49
N GLN A 159 0.70 12.11 -10.01
CA GLN A 159 -0.53 11.77 -10.72
C GLN A 159 -0.25 10.98 -12.01
N THR A 160 0.66 11.47 -12.84
CA THR A 160 1.07 10.78 -14.07
C THR A 160 1.75 9.45 -13.75
N PHE A 161 2.59 9.43 -12.69
CA PHE A 161 3.22 8.21 -12.22
C PHE A 161 2.19 7.15 -11.82
N ILE A 162 1.20 7.49 -10.97
CA ILE A 162 0.16 6.54 -10.52
C ILE A 162 -0.65 6.03 -11.73
N ARG A 163 -1.08 6.90 -12.65
CA ARG A 163 -1.78 6.50 -13.89
C ARG A 163 -0.95 5.50 -14.69
N ARG A 164 0.34 5.74 -14.83
CA ARG A 164 1.27 4.91 -15.59
C ARG A 164 1.48 3.54 -14.93
N ALA A 165 1.67 3.51 -13.60
CA ALA A 165 1.84 2.28 -12.83
C ALA A 165 0.61 1.35 -12.93
N PHE A 166 -0.59 1.94 -13.00
CA PHE A 166 -1.85 1.21 -13.07
C PHE A 166 -2.48 1.16 -14.47
N ARG A 167 -1.78 1.57 -15.55
CA ARG A 167 -2.32 1.55 -16.93
C ARG A 167 -2.87 0.19 -17.37
N TRP A 168 -2.32 -0.90 -16.86
CA TRP A 168 -2.77 -2.27 -17.13
C TRP A 168 -4.18 -2.56 -16.56
N LEU A 169 -4.64 -1.79 -15.57
CA LEU A 169 -5.95 -1.95 -14.92
C LEU A 169 -7.04 -1.12 -15.60
N VAL A 170 -6.71 0.09 -16.06
CA VAL A 170 -7.68 1.04 -16.64
C VAL A 170 -7.89 0.88 -18.14
N GLY A 171 -7.00 0.13 -18.81
CA GLY A 171 -7.03 0.02 -20.26
C GLY A 171 -6.45 1.28 -20.96
N ARG A 172 -6.28 1.20 -22.25
CA ARG A 172 -5.93 2.36 -23.10
C ARG A 172 -7.15 3.24 -23.27
#